data_1c314dc9c90a04d9911e1b84f7766d92
#
_entry.id   1c314dc9c90a04d9911e1b84f7766d92
#
_cell.length_a   1.000
_cell.length_b   1.000
_cell.length_c   1.000
_cell.angle_alpha   90.00
_cell.angle_beta   90.00
_cell.angle_gamma   90.00
#
_symmetry.space_group_name_H-M   'P 1'
#
loop_
_entity.id
_entity.type
_entity.pdbx_description
1 polymer ?
#
loop_
_entity_poly.entity_id
_entity_poly.type
_entity_poly.pdbx_seq_one_letter_code
_entity_poly.pdbx_strand_id
1 'polypeptide(L)'
;MRKFPGIANAIAAGLLLSAIFVAPAQAAPRDVTVQDTDVFPESIAATPDGTVFLGSLKKPIIYRAIPNADAKPWIHLSGNQPVTLGVLADPVAKTLWACVHEPVAAPSPTASTPPPQRSFLRGFDLETGAVKSNYPLAGATNGCNDISIAPDRSVFVTDSGNARLLRLKPGSKALEIWLEDKQNLDGIDGLNFLDGKLYVNNVRTSHIYRIPMTPDGKAGTPVDIALSQPISGPDGMRAEGGVIYIAENRGGRISALKLTGDKATVTVLKTGLQIPTGVAPMGKTLWASEAKFNYMRDPKLGNPNPFKVYAIPLP
;
A
#
# COMPACT_ATOMS: atom_id res chain seq x y z
N MET A 1 90.24 -19.63 9.67
CA MET A 1 89.14 -20.04 8.83
C MET A 1 88.02 -20.51 9.77
N ARG A 2 87.01 -19.70 10.01
CA ARG A 2 85.80 -20.09 10.86
C ARG A 2 84.59 -20.24 9.93
N LYS A 3 84.02 -21.46 9.91
CA LYS A 3 82.77 -21.76 9.15
C LYS A 3 81.57 -21.29 9.93
N PHE A 4 80.64 -20.56 9.29
CA PHE A 4 79.35 -20.23 9.79
C PHE A 4 78.33 -21.31 9.40
N PRO A 5 77.41 -21.73 10.28
CA PRO A 5 76.32 -22.63 9.90
C PRO A 5 75.15 -21.88 9.25
N GLY A 6 74.62 -22.46 8.18
CA GLY A 6 73.45 -21.91 7.48
C GLY A 6 72.17 -22.11 8.29
N ILE A 7 71.32 -21.09 8.26
CA ILE A 7 69.97 -21.09 8.83
C ILE A 7 68.99 -21.56 7.75
N ALA A 8 68.34 -22.70 7.99
CA ALA A 8 67.25 -23.18 7.16
C ALA A 8 65.93 -22.48 7.55
N ASN A 9 65.36 -21.68 6.62
CA ASN A 9 64.04 -21.10 6.79
C ASN A 9 62.97 -22.16 6.43
N ALA A 10 62.20 -22.61 7.43
CA ALA A 10 60.99 -23.39 7.22
C ALA A 10 59.80 -22.43 6.93
N ILE A 11 59.27 -22.49 5.67
CA ILE A 11 58.04 -21.78 5.31
C ILE A 11 56.87 -22.65 5.74
N ALA A 12 56.13 -22.21 6.78
CA ALA A 12 54.86 -22.82 7.19
C ALA A 12 53.76 -22.29 6.25
N ALA A 13 53.25 -23.13 5.37
CA ALA A 13 52.06 -22.80 4.56
C ALA A 13 50.78 -22.97 5.41
N GLY A 14 50.22 -21.86 5.87
CA GLY A 14 48.92 -21.84 6.55
C GLY A 14 47.80 -22.01 5.53
N LEU A 15 47.08 -23.13 5.54
CA LEU A 15 45.81 -23.31 4.84
C LEU A 15 44.71 -22.50 5.59
N LEU A 16 44.28 -21.39 4.98
CA LEU A 16 43.07 -20.69 5.36
C LEU A 16 41.84 -21.46 4.83
N LEU A 17 41.19 -22.23 5.68
CA LEU A 17 39.84 -22.76 5.39
C LEU A 17 38.83 -21.62 5.47
N SER A 18 38.38 -21.12 4.32
CA SER A 18 37.24 -20.21 4.23
C SER A 18 35.95 -20.99 4.50
N ALA A 19 35.37 -20.84 5.65
CA ALA A 19 34.04 -21.37 5.94
C ALA A 19 33.01 -20.61 5.09
N ILE A 20 32.44 -21.28 4.10
CA ILE A 20 31.29 -20.75 3.34
C ILE A 20 30.08 -20.83 4.25
N PHE A 21 29.69 -19.70 4.82
CA PHE A 21 28.37 -19.57 5.49
C PHE A 21 27.30 -19.59 4.40
N VAL A 22 26.70 -20.75 4.18
CA VAL A 22 25.45 -20.86 3.42
C VAL A 22 24.34 -20.37 4.34
N ALA A 23 23.87 -19.15 4.12
CA ALA A 23 22.66 -18.68 4.81
C ALA A 23 21.51 -19.65 4.49
N PRO A 24 20.70 -20.06 5.47
CA PRO A 24 19.56 -20.93 5.21
C PRO A 24 18.63 -20.23 4.19
N ALA A 25 18.24 -20.96 3.15
CA ALA A 25 17.26 -20.48 2.20
C ALA A 25 15.98 -20.12 2.96
N GLN A 26 15.62 -18.85 2.95
CA GLN A 26 14.39 -18.39 3.59
C GLN A 26 13.21 -19.04 2.87
N ALA A 27 12.38 -19.75 3.60
CA ALA A 27 11.19 -20.38 3.03
C ALA A 27 10.34 -19.31 2.32
N ALA A 28 9.78 -19.66 1.15
CA ALA A 28 8.89 -18.76 0.44
C ALA A 28 7.73 -18.33 1.36
N PRO A 29 7.36 -17.04 1.37
CA PRO A 29 6.29 -16.57 2.23
C PRO A 29 4.97 -17.26 1.85
N ARG A 30 4.19 -17.63 2.86
CA ARG A 30 2.88 -18.24 2.70
C ARG A 30 1.78 -17.19 2.65
N ASP A 31 0.63 -17.52 2.10
CA ASP A 31 -0.57 -16.71 2.24
C ASP A 31 -0.87 -16.43 3.72
N VAL A 32 -1.35 -15.22 4.01
CA VAL A 32 -1.77 -14.79 5.34
C VAL A 32 -3.27 -14.91 5.45
N THR A 33 -3.76 -15.60 6.48
CA THR A 33 -5.18 -15.63 6.85
C THR A 33 -5.46 -14.55 7.90
N VAL A 34 -6.58 -13.84 7.78
CA VAL A 34 -6.99 -12.89 8.82
C VAL A 34 -7.80 -13.65 9.87
N GLN A 35 -7.32 -13.64 11.11
CA GLN A 35 -7.90 -14.33 12.27
C GLN A 35 -9.06 -13.52 12.86
N ASP A 36 -10.02 -13.14 12.00
CA ASP A 36 -11.26 -12.45 12.37
C ASP A 36 -12.29 -12.55 11.25
N THR A 37 -13.54 -12.21 11.53
CA THR A 37 -14.66 -12.22 10.59
C THR A 37 -15.06 -10.81 10.18
N ASP A 38 -15.74 -10.66 9.07
CA ASP A 38 -16.29 -9.36 8.61
C ASP A 38 -15.24 -8.25 8.47
N VAL A 39 -14.01 -8.59 8.07
CA VAL A 39 -12.90 -7.63 7.99
C VAL A 39 -13.01 -6.75 6.75
N PHE A 40 -13.27 -7.34 5.59
CA PHE A 40 -13.29 -6.67 4.29
C PHE A 40 -12.06 -5.78 4.12
N PRO A 41 -10.84 -6.36 3.99
CA PRO A 41 -9.61 -5.60 3.93
C PRO A 41 -9.55 -4.84 2.61
N GLU A 42 -9.49 -3.51 2.70
CA GLU A 42 -9.46 -2.64 1.53
C GLU A 42 -8.04 -2.39 1.05
N SER A 43 -7.09 -2.21 1.96
CA SER A 43 -5.70 -1.92 1.62
C SER A 43 -4.73 -2.75 2.44
N ILE A 44 -3.49 -2.82 1.92
CA ILE A 44 -2.40 -3.59 2.52
C ILE A 44 -1.10 -2.78 2.47
N ALA A 45 -0.29 -2.92 3.51
CA ALA A 45 1.09 -2.46 3.54
C ALA A 45 2.01 -3.58 4.03
N ALA A 46 3.28 -3.55 3.62
CA ALA A 46 4.30 -4.47 4.12
C ALA A 46 5.57 -3.72 4.51
N THR A 47 6.35 -4.30 5.41
CA THR A 47 7.67 -3.82 5.82
C THR A 47 8.77 -4.77 5.36
N PRO A 48 10.04 -4.31 5.27
CA PRO A 48 11.15 -5.12 4.77
C PRO A 48 11.41 -6.42 5.54
N ASP A 49 10.98 -6.50 6.81
CA ASP A 49 11.05 -7.72 7.62
C ASP A 49 9.95 -8.74 7.28
N GLY A 50 9.03 -8.42 6.37
CA GLY A 50 7.91 -9.26 5.96
C GLY A 50 6.66 -9.13 6.84
N THR A 51 6.59 -8.15 7.72
CA THR A 51 5.36 -7.83 8.47
C THR A 51 4.36 -7.18 7.53
N VAL A 52 3.09 -7.61 7.61
CA VAL A 52 1.97 -7.13 6.78
C VAL A 52 0.93 -6.45 7.65
N PHE A 53 0.37 -5.34 7.16
CA PHE A 53 -0.69 -4.57 7.81
C PHE A 53 -1.91 -4.47 6.90
N LEU A 54 -3.10 -4.52 7.47
CA LEU A 54 -4.37 -4.51 6.74
C LEU A 54 -5.34 -3.53 7.39
N GLY A 55 -5.97 -2.69 6.59
CA GLY A 55 -7.14 -1.91 7.02
C GLY A 55 -8.41 -2.78 7.03
N SER A 56 -9.50 -2.24 7.56
CA SER A 56 -10.82 -2.86 7.54
C SER A 56 -11.90 -1.84 7.24
N LEU A 57 -12.80 -2.18 6.29
CA LEU A 57 -13.97 -1.35 5.99
C LEU A 57 -15.15 -1.59 6.92
N LYS A 58 -15.09 -2.59 7.80
CA LYS A 58 -16.23 -2.91 8.66
C LYS A 58 -15.92 -2.87 10.16
N LYS A 59 -14.64 -2.93 10.52
CA LYS A 59 -14.23 -2.93 11.93
C LYS A 59 -13.25 -1.79 12.21
N PRO A 60 -13.30 -1.16 13.39
CA PRO A 60 -12.38 -0.11 13.80
C PRO A 60 -11.01 -0.71 14.20
N ILE A 61 -10.44 -1.55 13.32
CA ILE A 61 -9.24 -2.32 13.63
C ILE A 61 -8.29 -2.29 12.43
N ILE A 62 -7.01 -2.05 12.70
CA ILE A 62 -5.92 -2.38 11.79
C ILE A 62 -5.31 -3.70 12.25
N TYR A 63 -5.17 -4.64 11.33
CA TYR A 63 -4.60 -5.97 11.58
C TYR A 63 -3.13 -6.00 11.25
N ARG A 64 -2.38 -6.88 11.91
CA ARG A 64 -0.95 -7.12 11.66
C ARG A 64 -0.64 -8.60 11.61
N ALA A 65 0.13 -9.02 10.62
CA ALA A 65 0.76 -10.32 10.52
C ALA A 65 2.27 -10.16 10.57
N ILE A 66 2.93 -10.74 11.57
CA ILE A 66 4.40 -10.88 11.56
C ILE A 66 4.80 -12.00 10.59
N PRO A 67 6.06 -12.10 10.13
CA PRO A 67 6.50 -13.13 9.20
C PRO A 67 6.05 -14.54 9.62
N ASN A 68 5.51 -15.29 8.66
CA ASN A 68 5.01 -16.66 8.83
C ASN A 68 3.85 -16.83 9.84
N ALA A 69 3.15 -15.75 10.20
CA ALA A 69 1.97 -15.79 11.07
C ALA A 69 0.72 -15.30 10.33
N ASP A 70 -0.43 -15.60 10.89
CA ASP A 70 -1.71 -15.06 10.43
C ASP A 70 -1.94 -13.67 11.02
N ALA A 71 -2.75 -12.85 10.32
CA ALA A 71 -3.05 -11.50 10.75
C ALA A 71 -4.02 -11.51 11.95
N LYS A 72 -3.69 -10.73 12.97
CA LYS A 72 -4.47 -10.56 14.19
C LYS A 72 -4.81 -9.08 14.40
N PRO A 73 -5.89 -8.75 15.15
CA PRO A 73 -6.15 -7.40 15.61
C PRO A 73 -4.92 -6.78 16.28
N TRP A 74 -4.59 -5.55 15.89
CA TRP A 74 -3.39 -4.88 16.43
C TRP A 74 -3.66 -3.47 16.92
N ILE A 75 -4.20 -2.57 16.07
CA ILE A 75 -4.61 -1.22 16.48
C ILE A 75 -6.12 -1.18 16.54
N HIS A 76 -6.67 -0.84 17.72
CA HIS A 76 -8.08 -0.51 17.87
C HIS A 76 -8.25 1.00 17.72
N LEU A 77 -8.94 1.40 16.65
CA LEU A 77 -9.15 2.81 16.33
C LEU A 77 -10.17 3.40 17.30
N SER A 78 -9.81 4.54 17.87
CA SER A 78 -10.75 5.36 18.68
C SER A 78 -11.54 6.29 17.77
N GLY A 79 -12.79 6.55 18.09
CA GLY A 79 -13.68 7.44 17.36
C GLY A 79 -15.09 6.86 17.20
N ASN A 80 -15.90 7.51 16.37
CA ASN A 80 -17.25 7.08 16.09
C ASN A 80 -17.26 6.05 14.95
N GLN A 81 -17.17 4.76 15.30
CA GLN A 81 -17.13 3.63 14.36
C GLN A 81 -16.17 3.85 13.16
N PRO A 82 -14.91 4.16 13.42
CA PRO A 82 -13.96 4.43 12.34
C PRO A 82 -13.69 3.17 11.53
N VAL A 83 -13.47 3.37 10.22
CA VAL A 83 -13.00 2.34 9.30
C VAL A 83 -11.73 2.81 8.60
N THR A 84 -10.96 1.88 8.03
CA THR A 84 -9.70 2.18 7.39
C THR A 84 -9.74 1.76 5.93
N LEU A 85 -9.47 2.72 5.04
CA LEU A 85 -9.17 2.46 3.64
C LEU A 85 -7.66 2.25 3.46
N GLY A 86 -6.98 3.15 2.79
CA GLY A 86 -5.55 3.03 2.52
C GLY A 86 -4.68 2.87 3.77
N VAL A 87 -3.68 2.01 3.69
CA VAL A 87 -2.60 1.90 4.67
C VAL A 87 -1.24 1.90 3.96
N LEU A 88 -0.25 2.56 4.57
CA LEU A 88 1.12 2.60 4.05
C LEU A 88 2.13 2.54 5.20
N ALA A 89 3.02 1.56 5.17
CA ALA A 89 4.15 1.49 6.11
C ALA A 89 5.30 2.39 5.64
N ASP A 90 5.79 3.23 6.53
CA ASP A 90 6.98 4.07 6.35
C ASP A 90 8.05 3.69 7.39
N PRO A 91 8.94 2.75 7.06
CA PRO A 91 9.98 2.33 7.99
C PRO A 91 10.97 3.45 8.35
N VAL A 92 11.19 4.42 7.43
CA VAL A 92 12.11 5.54 7.65
C VAL A 92 11.59 6.47 8.73
N ALA A 93 10.31 6.85 8.69
CA ALA A 93 9.66 7.65 9.72
C ALA A 93 9.14 6.81 10.89
N LYS A 94 9.29 5.46 10.85
CA LYS A 94 8.70 4.51 11.80
C LYS A 94 7.20 4.78 11.99
N THR A 95 6.48 4.94 10.89
CA THR A 95 5.06 5.32 10.90
C THR A 95 4.25 4.41 9.99
N LEU A 96 3.15 3.89 10.51
CA LEU A 96 2.08 3.35 9.70
C LEU A 96 1.09 4.48 9.44
N TRP A 97 1.00 4.92 8.20
CA TRP A 97 -0.01 5.86 7.74
C TRP A 97 -1.31 5.14 7.42
N ALA A 98 -2.44 5.75 7.74
CA ALA A 98 -3.76 5.21 7.44
C ALA A 98 -4.75 6.31 7.05
N CYS A 99 -5.54 6.04 6.01
CA CYS A 99 -6.75 6.79 5.68
C CYS A 99 -7.89 6.27 6.54
N VAL A 100 -8.33 7.07 7.51
CA VAL A 100 -9.38 6.70 8.48
C VAL A 100 -10.63 7.51 8.19
N HIS A 101 -11.76 6.83 8.08
CA HIS A 101 -13.08 7.44 7.90
C HIS A 101 -13.92 7.28 9.16
N GLU A 102 -14.63 8.34 9.52
CA GLU A 102 -15.56 8.35 10.66
C GLU A 102 -16.89 8.99 10.24
N PRO A 103 -18.04 8.40 10.61
CA PRO A 103 -19.31 9.08 10.52
C PRO A 103 -19.32 10.37 11.34
N VAL A 104 -19.85 11.46 10.78
CA VAL A 104 -19.98 12.75 11.49
C VAL A 104 -20.94 12.61 12.68
N ALA A 105 -21.94 11.74 12.56
CA ALA A 105 -22.88 11.39 13.62
C ALA A 105 -23.04 9.87 13.69
N ALA A 106 -23.54 9.37 14.81
CA ALA A 106 -23.86 7.94 14.92
C ALA A 106 -24.88 7.53 13.84
N PRO A 107 -24.69 6.38 13.15
CA PRO A 107 -25.67 5.88 12.21
C PRO A 107 -27.03 5.69 12.89
N SER A 108 -28.09 6.23 12.28
CA SER A 108 -29.45 6.02 12.77
C SER A 108 -30.05 4.79 12.10
N PRO A 109 -30.63 3.86 12.87
CA PRO A 109 -31.29 2.67 12.30
C PRO A 109 -32.47 3.00 11.36
N THR A 110 -33.05 4.21 11.52
CA THR A 110 -34.21 4.68 10.76
C THR A 110 -33.86 5.65 9.62
N ALA A 111 -32.59 6.06 9.49
CA ALA A 111 -32.18 6.95 8.43
C ALA A 111 -32.10 6.22 7.08
N SER A 112 -32.67 6.81 6.04
CA SER A 112 -32.63 6.29 4.67
C SER A 112 -31.25 6.45 4.00
N THR A 113 -30.40 7.32 4.54
CA THR A 113 -29.05 7.60 4.05
C THR A 113 -28.04 7.52 5.20
N PRO A 114 -26.83 6.96 4.95
CA PRO A 114 -25.78 6.99 5.96
C PRO A 114 -25.39 8.44 6.28
N PRO A 115 -24.90 8.70 7.50
CA PRO A 115 -24.41 10.02 7.88
C PRO A 115 -23.22 10.42 7.01
N PRO A 116 -23.00 11.74 6.79
CA PRO A 116 -21.79 12.23 6.16
C PRO A 116 -20.55 11.68 6.85
N GLN A 117 -19.51 11.41 6.05
CA GLN A 117 -18.23 10.92 6.53
C GLN A 117 -17.22 12.08 6.59
N ARG A 118 -16.34 12.06 7.56
CA ARG A 118 -15.11 12.84 7.60
C ARG A 118 -13.92 11.90 7.57
N SER A 119 -12.87 12.31 6.90
CA SER A 119 -11.68 11.49 6.75
C SER A 119 -10.45 12.15 7.32
N PHE A 120 -9.51 11.33 7.72
CA PHE A 120 -8.24 11.73 8.32
C PHE A 120 -7.10 10.93 7.70
N LEU A 121 -5.96 11.59 7.51
CA LEU A 121 -4.69 10.90 7.43
C LEU A 121 -4.14 10.76 8.85
N ARG A 122 -4.10 9.54 9.37
CA ARG A 122 -3.53 9.23 10.70
C ARG A 122 -2.18 8.55 10.58
N GLY A 123 -1.25 8.95 11.44
CA GLY A 123 0.03 8.27 11.63
C GLY A 123 0.05 7.52 12.94
N PHE A 124 0.47 6.26 12.88
CA PHE A 124 0.67 5.40 14.05
C PHE A 124 2.13 5.00 14.13
N ASP A 125 2.64 4.80 15.33
CA ASP A 125 3.96 4.23 15.52
C ASP A 125 4.00 2.78 14.98
N LEU A 126 4.97 2.50 14.12
CA LEU A 126 5.03 1.24 13.35
C LEU A 126 5.32 0.01 14.23
N GLU A 127 5.85 0.21 15.43
CA GLU A 127 6.20 -0.86 16.38
C GLU A 127 5.09 -1.05 17.40
N THR A 128 4.63 0.04 18.02
CA THR A 128 3.71 0.01 19.16
C THR A 128 2.24 0.19 18.78
N GLY A 129 1.94 0.75 17.61
CA GLY A 129 0.58 1.12 17.19
C GLY A 129 0.06 2.39 17.87
N ALA A 130 0.87 3.10 18.65
CA ALA A 130 0.47 4.35 19.29
C ALA A 130 0.22 5.45 18.26
N VAL A 131 -0.81 6.29 18.49
CA VAL A 131 -1.12 7.43 17.62
C VAL A 131 0.01 8.46 17.69
N LYS A 132 0.59 8.81 16.53
CA LYS A 132 1.63 9.86 16.37
C LYS A 132 1.06 11.16 15.83
N SER A 133 0.07 11.08 14.95
CA SER A 133 -0.49 12.25 14.27
C SER A 133 -1.90 11.99 13.75
N ASN A 134 -2.65 13.08 13.56
CA ASN A 134 -4.00 13.04 13.00
C ASN A 134 -4.27 14.33 12.21
N TYR A 135 -4.41 14.21 10.90
CA TYR A 135 -4.60 15.32 9.97
C TYR A 135 -5.97 15.18 9.30
N PRO A 136 -6.96 16.03 9.65
CA PRO A 136 -8.24 16.02 8.97
C PRO A 136 -8.09 16.46 7.52
N LEU A 137 -8.82 15.81 6.61
CA LEU A 137 -8.98 16.30 5.26
C LEU A 137 -9.92 17.49 5.23
N ALA A 138 -9.64 18.48 4.39
CA ALA A 138 -10.46 19.68 4.26
C ALA A 138 -11.80 19.39 3.58
N GLY A 139 -12.86 20.08 4.03
CA GLY A 139 -14.22 19.98 3.50
C GLY A 139 -15.16 19.12 4.33
N ALA A 140 -16.47 19.32 4.13
CA ALA A 140 -17.53 18.65 4.90
C ALA A 140 -17.70 17.17 4.49
N THR A 141 -17.44 16.86 3.21
CA THR A 141 -17.43 15.50 2.67
C THR A 141 -16.07 15.27 2.03
N ASN A 142 -15.39 14.22 2.41
CA ASN A 142 -14.07 13.88 1.90
C ASN A 142 -13.87 12.37 1.99
N GLY A 143 -12.95 11.85 1.16
CA GLY A 143 -12.72 10.43 1.03
C GLY A 143 -11.23 10.11 0.90
N CYS A 144 -10.49 10.19 2.03
CA CYS A 144 -9.10 9.70 2.07
C CYS A 144 -9.07 8.25 1.61
N ASN A 145 -8.42 7.95 0.49
CA ASN A 145 -8.43 6.59 -0.05
C ASN A 145 -7.05 5.94 0.05
N ASP A 146 -6.07 6.38 -0.73
CA ASP A 146 -4.75 5.76 -0.74
C ASP A 146 -3.65 6.78 -0.42
N ILE A 147 -2.44 6.27 -0.12
CA ILE A 147 -1.33 7.05 0.44
C ILE A 147 -0.04 6.71 -0.30
N SER A 148 0.78 7.72 -0.60
CA SER A 148 2.14 7.53 -1.09
C SER A 148 3.10 8.56 -0.53
N ILE A 149 4.40 8.25 -0.52
CA ILE A 149 5.44 9.14 -0.01
C ILE A 149 6.33 9.57 -1.17
N ALA A 150 6.47 10.89 -1.34
CA ALA A 150 7.33 11.49 -2.33
C ALA A 150 8.82 11.39 -1.94
N PRO A 151 9.76 11.57 -2.90
CA PRO A 151 11.20 11.58 -2.60
C PRO A 151 11.61 12.64 -1.58
N ASP A 152 10.93 13.79 -1.52
CA ASP A 152 11.13 14.86 -0.54
C ASP A 152 10.51 14.55 0.84
N ARG A 153 9.96 13.35 1.01
CA ARG A 153 9.25 12.86 2.20
C ARG A 153 7.89 13.52 2.45
N SER A 154 7.35 14.29 1.51
CA SER A 154 5.95 14.69 1.55
C SER A 154 5.04 13.46 1.45
N VAL A 155 3.97 13.43 2.25
CA VAL A 155 2.95 12.38 2.17
C VAL A 155 1.81 12.88 1.29
N PHE A 156 1.49 12.11 0.25
CA PHE A 156 0.39 12.39 -0.65
C PHE A 156 -0.78 11.44 -0.37
N VAL A 157 -2.00 11.95 -0.45
CA VAL A 157 -3.21 11.16 -0.32
C VAL A 157 -4.20 11.48 -1.43
N THR A 158 -4.92 10.47 -1.87
CA THR A 158 -6.07 10.65 -2.76
C THR A 158 -7.32 10.96 -1.93
N ASP A 159 -8.10 11.95 -2.37
CA ASP A 159 -9.43 12.23 -1.87
C ASP A 159 -10.44 11.90 -2.98
N SER A 160 -10.88 10.66 -3.00
CA SER A 160 -11.79 10.14 -4.02
C SER A 160 -13.19 10.76 -3.96
N GLY A 161 -13.58 11.34 -2.81
CA GLY A 161 -14.83 12.06 -2.66
C GLY A 161 -14.87 13.40 -3.38
N ASN A 162 -13.71 14.01 -3.67
CA ASN A 162 -13.61 15.35 -4.25
C ASN A 162 -12.72 15.42 -5.49
N ALA A 163 -12.30 14.31 -6.06
CA ALA A 163 -11.45 14.26 -7.26
C ALA A 163 -10.15 15.07 -7.10
N ARG A 164 -9.44 14.87 -5.98
CA ARG A 164 -8.26 15.67 -5.67
C ARG A 164 -7.15 14.87 -4.99
N LEU A 165 -5.96 15.44 -5.06
CA LEU A 165 -4.75 15.00 -4.34
C LEU A 165 -4.42 16.04 -3.26
N LEU A 166 -4.14 15.57 -2.05
CA LEU A 166 -3.66 16.39 -0.97
C LEU A 166 -2.21 16.04 -0.66
N ARG A 167 -1.47 16.99 -0.11
CA ARG A 167 -0.07 16.85 0.28
C ARG A 167 0.15 17.32 1.71
N LEU A 168 0.87 16.52 2.49
CA LEU A 168 1.44 16.89 3.78
C LEU A 168 2.94 17.05 3.62
N LYS A 169 3.45 18.28 3.64
CA LYS A 169 4.89 18.55 3.61
C LYS A 169 5.56 18.15 4.92
N PRO A 170 6.84 17.75 4.91
CA PRO A 170 7.59 17.54 6.14
C PRO A 170 7.48 18.73 7.11
N GLY A 171 7.14 18.45 8.37
CA GLY A 171 6.97 19.48 9.40
C GLY A 171 5.65 20.27 9.33
N SER A 172 4.83 20.09 8.31
CA SER A 172 3.52 20.74 8.23
C SER A 172 2.54 20.16 9.26
N LYS A 173 1.61 21.01 9.71
CA LYS A 173 0.56 20.65 10.67
C LYS A 173 -0.79 20.38 10.00
N ALA A 174 -0.88 20.55 8.68
CA ALA A 174 -2.11 20.36 7.91
C ALA A 174 -1.80 19.90 6.50
N LEU A 175 -2.75 19.17 5.93
CA LEU A 175 -2.79 18.81 4.51
C LEU A 175 -3.15 20.06 3.68
N GLU A 176 -2.49 20.22 2.54
CA GLU A 176 -2.86 21.21 1.52
C GLU A 176 -3.49 20.50 0.31
N ILE A 177 -4.46 21.13 -0.36
CA ILE A 177 -4.95 20.65 -1.66
C ILE A 177 -3.82 20.93 -2.66
N TRP A 178 -3.26 19.86 -3.24
CA TRP A 178 -2.14 19.98 -4.19
C TRP A 178 -2.62 19.97 -5.65
N LEU A 179 -3.68 19.22 -5.95
CA LEU A 179 -4.34 19.18 -7.26
C LEU A 179 -5.82 18.88 -7.06
N GLU A 180 -6.69 19.58 -7.77
CA GLU A 180 -8.10 19.24 -7.94
C GLU A 180 -8.41 19.22 -9.45
N ASP A 181 -8.94 18.09 -9.96
CA ASP A 181 -9.26 17.92 -11.36
C ASP A 181 -10.44 16.96 -11.51
N LYS A 182 -11.65 17.52 -11.56
CA LYS A 182 -12.88 16.73 -11.68
C LYS A 182 -12.99 15.99 -13.01
N GLN A 183 -12.31 16.45 -14.05
CA GLN A 183 -12.37 15.82 -15.36
C GLN A 183 -11.62 14.46 -15.36
N ASN A 184 -10.41 14.42 -14.80
CA ASN A 184 -9.54 13.25 -14.87
C ASN A 184 -9.54 12.43 -13.56
N LEU A 185 -9.76 13.07 -12.42
CA LEU A 185 -9.61 12.47 -11.09
C LEU A 185 -10.94 12.13 -10.41
N ASP A 186 -12.11 12.27 -11.06
CA ASP A 186 -13.37 11.76 -10.50
C ASP A 186 -13.36 10.21 -10.51
N GLY A 187 -13.18 9.62 -9.33
CA GLY A 187 -12.91 8.20 -9.14
C GLY A 187 -11.43 7.88 -8.98
N ILE A 188 -10.60 8.89 -8.62
CA ILE A 188 -9.21 8.66 -8.22
C ILE A 188 -9.17 7.69 -7.03
N ASP A 189 -8.21 6.77 -7.05
CA ASP A 189 -8.07 5.72 -6.05
C ASP A 189 -6.60 5.56 -5.64
N GLY A 190 -5.88 4.59 -6.18
CA GLY A 190 -4.49 4.33 -5.88
C GLY A 190 -3.53 5.39 -6.41
N LEU A 191 -2.44 5.61 -5.70
CA LEU A 191 -1.35 6.48 -6.12
C LEU A 191 0.02 5.90 -5.73
N ASN A 192 1.04 6.20 -6.53
CA ASN A 192 2.42 5.86 -6.16
C ASN A 192 3.46 6.74 -6.86
N PHE A 193 4.59 6.95 -6.19
CA PHE A 193 5.77 7.51 -6.81
C PHE A 193 6.65 6.41 -7.43
N LEU A 194 7.08 6.63 -8.68
CA LEU A 194 8.06 5.82 -9.36
C LEU A 194 9.06 6.75 -10.08
N ASP A 195 10.35 6.60 -9.81
CA ASP A 195 11.43 7.42 -10.38
C ASP A 195 11.16 8.93 -10.27
N GLY A 196 10.68 9.37 -9.10
CA GLY A 196 10.35 10.76 -8.79
C GLY A 196 9.08 11.31 -9.47
N LYS A 197 8.34 10.49 -10.23
CA LYS A 197 7.10 10.86 -10.89
C LYS A 197 5.91 10.29 -10.14
N LEU A 198 4.84 11.08 -9.99
CA LEU A 198 3.60 10.61 -9.38
C LEU A 198 2.69 9.98 -10.46
N TYR A 199 2.24 8.77 -10.17
CA TYR A 199 1.21 8.07 -10.93
C TYR A 199 -0.02 7.87 -10.07
N VAL A 200 -1.19 8.00 -10.67
CA VAL A 200 -2.49 7.78 -10.02
C VAL A 200 -3.37 6.96 -10.94
N ASN A 201 -4.28 6.20 -10.38
CA ASN A 201 -5.29 5.52 -11.17
C ASN A 201 -6.68 6.10 -10.94
N ASN A 202 -7.58 5.77 -11.85
CA ASN A 202 -9.00 6.08 -11.74
C ASN A 202 -9.79 4.76 -11.81
N VAL A 203 -10.36 4.36 -10.68
CA VAL A 203 -11.08 3.08 -10.55
C VAL A 203 -12.34 3.04 -11.41
N ARG A 204 -12.97 4.19 -11.71
CA ARG A 204 -14.21 4.27 -12.51
C ARG A 204 -13.93 4.11 -13.98
N THR A 205 -12.96 4.85 -14.50
CA THR A 205 -12.65 4.93 -15.94
C THR A 205 -11.58 3.94 -16.39
N SER A 206 -10.87 3.32 -15.44
CA SER A 206 -9.75 2.39 -15.69
C SER A 206 -8.54 3.03 -16.38
N HIS A 207 -8.30 4.30 -16.14
CA HIS A 207 -7.13 5.03 -16.61
C HIS A 207 -6.02 5.07 -15.55
N ILE A 208 -4.79 5.23 -16.03
CA ILE A 208 -3.60 5.55 -15.23
C ILE A 208 -3.10 6.91 -15.72
N TYR A 209 -2.90 7.83 -14.81
CA TYR A 209 -2.35 9.15 -15.14
C TYR A 209 -0.98 9.33 -14.50
N ARG A 210 -0.07 9.94 -15.22
CA ARG A 210 1.12 10.55 -14.66
C ARG A 210 0.80 12.02 -14.35
N ILE A 211 1.07 12.44 -13.12
CA ILE A 211 0.91 13.84 -12.72
C ILE A 211 2.29 14.49 -12.75
N PRO A 212 2.57 15.39 -13.72
CA PRO A 212 3.81 16.13 -13.74
C PRO A 212 3.94 17.02 -12.51
N MET A 213 5.15 17.14 -12.00
CA MET A 213 5.47 18.08 -10.93
C MET A 213 6.43 19.13 -11.49
N THR A 214 6.07 20.40 -11.33
CA THR A 214 6.92 21.53 -11.75
C THR A 214 8.09 21.71 -10.77
N PRO A 215 9.17 22.42 -11.17
CA PRO A 215 10.32 22.65 -10.28
C PRO A 215 9.98 23.37 -8.96
N ASP A 216 8.92 24.17 -8.93
CA ASP A 216 8.39 24.80 -7.71
C ASP A 216 7.43 23.91 -6.93
N GLY A 217 7.32 22.63 -7.31
CA GLY A 217 6.57 21.59 -6.60
C GLY A 217 5.06 21.64 -6.80
N LYS A 218 4.54 22.35 -7.81
CA LYS A 218 3.13 22.38 -8.18
C LYS A 218 2.77 21.23 -9.12
N ALA A 219 1.49 20.86 -9.15
CA ALA A 219 0.96 19.88 -10.09
C ALA A 219 0.86 20.47 -11.50
N GLY A 220 1.25 19.69 -12.50
CA GLY A 220 0.90 19.92 -13.89
C GLY A 220 -0.38 19.18 -14.31
N THR A 221 -0.77 19.34 -15.55
CA THR A 221 -1.94 18.63 -16.12
C THR A 221 -1.70 17.12 -16.13
N PRO A 222 -2.67 16.29 -15.70
CA PRO A 222 -2.58 14.84 -15.77
C PRO A 222 -2.34 14.37 -17.22
N VAL A 223 -1.43 13.41 -17.38
CA VAL A 223 -1.08 12.79 -18.67
C VAL A 223 -1.53 11.34 -18.63
N ASP A 224 -2.42 10.95 -19.53
CA ASP A 224 -2.92 9.59 -19.64
C ASP A 224 -1.82 8.63 -20.13
N ILE A 225 -1.70 7.47 -19.50
CA ILE A 225 -0.72 6.43 -19.84
C ILE A 225 -1.36 5.42 -20.79
N ALA A 226 -0.83 5.32 -22.01
CA ALA A 226 -1.28 4.34 -22.98
C ALA A 226 -0.89 2.91 -22.56
N LEU A 227 -1.88 2.08 -22.27
CA LEU A 227 -1.69 0.70 -21.81
C LEU A 227 -1.66 -0.28 -22.97
N SER A 228 -0.77 -1.29 -22.93
CA SER A 228 -0.66 -2.33 -23.97
C SER A 228 -1.87 -3.25 -24.06
N GLN A 229 -2.67 -3.32 -22.98
CA GLN A 229 -3.96 -4.01 -22.91
C GLN A 229 -4.85 -3.35 -21.85
N PRO A 230 -6.17 -3.48 -21.92
CA PRO A 230 -7.07 -2.89 -20.95
C PRO A 230 -6.87 -3.47 -19.53
N ILE A 231 -7.00 -2.59 -18.53
CA ILE A 231 -7.17 -2.95 -17.12
C ILE A 231 -8.62 -2.72 -16.70
N SER A 232 -9.06 -3.30 -15.58
CA SER A 232 -10.46 -3.21 -15.17
C SER A 232 -10.61 -2.88 -13.69
N GLY A 233 -10.99 -1.63 -13.41
CA GLY A 233 -11.15 -1.11 -12.06
C GLY A 233 -9.85 -1.17 -11.26
N PRO A 234 -8.80 -0.44 -11.69
CA PRO A 234 -7.57 -0.34 -10.90
C PRO A 234 -7.89 0.32 -9.56
N ASP A 235 -7.43 -0.33 -8.50
CA ASP A 235 -7.63 0.04 -7.10
C ASP A 235 -6.25 0.36 -6.49
N GLY A 236 -5.88 -0.19 -5.34
CA GLY A 236 -4.58 0.07 -4.73
C GLY A 236 -3.41 -0.28 -5.66
N MET A 237 -2.41 0.60 -5.69
CA MET A 237 -1.21 0.44 -6.51
C MET A 237 0.06 0.78 -5.73
N ARG A 238 1.14 0.03 -5.98
CA ARG A 238 2.46 0.25 -5.36
C ARG A 238 3.57 -0.01 -6.38
N ALA A 239 4.68 0.73 -6.25
CA ALA A 239 5.84 0.57 -7.11
C ALA A 239 7.03 -0.02 -6.35
N GLU A 240 7.74 -0.95 -6.99
CA GLU A 240 9.03 -1.46 -6.56
C GLU A 240 9.83 -1.92 -7.78
N GLY A 241 11.15 -1.70 -7.76
CA GLY A 241 12.06 -2.20 -8.80
C GLY A 241 11.75 -1.68 -10.22
N GLY A 242 11.23 -0.47 -10.37
CA GLY A 242 10.88 0.10 -11.67
C GLY A 242 9.55 -0.39 -12.26
N VAL A 243 8.73 -1.10 -11.48
CA VAL A 243 7.45 -1.66 -11.89
C VAL A 243 6.34 -1.13 -10.96
N ILE A 244 5.20 -0.77 -11.51
CA ILE A 244 3.98 -0.50 -10.75
C ILE A 244 3.12 -1.75 -10.73
N TYR A 245 2.76 -2.23 -9.54
CA TYR A 245 1.82 -3.32 -9.32
C TYR A 245 0.45 -2.75 -9.00
N ILE A 246 -0.61 -3.36 -9.51
CA ILE A 246 -2.00 -2.89 -9.39
C ILE A 246 -2.93 -4.05 -9.02
N ALA A 247 -3.83 -3.80 -8.08
CA ALA A 247 -5.02 -4.61 -7.89
C ALA A 247 -6.11 -4.15 -8.87
N GLU A 248 -6.63 -5.06 -9.70
CA GLU A 248 -7.74 -4.78 -10.59
C GLU A 248 -9.04 -5.32 -9.97
N ASN A 249 -9.72 -4.46 -9.25
CA ASN A 249 -10.90 -4.77 -8.44
C ASN A 249 -12.01 -5.48 -9.27
N ARG A 250 -12.48 -4.85 -10.36
CA ARG A 250 -13.47 -5.45 -11.25
C ARG A 250 -12.89 -6.56 -12.13
N GLY A 251 -11.59 -6.52 -12.41
CA GLY A 251 -10.89 -7.53 -13.19
C GLY A 251 -10.63 -8.85 -12.43
N GLY A 252 -10.72 -8.84 -11.10
CA GLY A 252 -10.42 -9.99 -10.26
C GLY A 252 -8.99 -10.50 -10.42
N ARG A 253 -8.03 -9.57 -10.65
CA ARG A 253 -6.64 -9.93 -10.96
C ARG A 253 -5.63 -8.93 -10.43
N ILE A 254 -4.38 -9.34 -10.40
CA ILE A 254 -3.22 -8.50 -10.09
C ILE A 254 -2.38 -8.37 -11.34
N SER A 255 -1.97 -7.14 -11.68
CA SER A 255 -1.16 -6.84 -12.84
C SER A 255 0.08 -6.03 -12.48
N ALA A 256 1.11 -6.18 -13.31
CA ALA A 256 2.34 -5.39 -13.30
C ALA A 256 2.37 -4.46 -14.51
N LEU A 257 2.75 -3.21 -14.30
CA LEU A 257 2.89 -2.18 -15.32
C LEU A 257 4.36 -1.75 -15.44
N LYS A 258 5.00 -2.08 -16.57
CA LYS A 258 6.35 -1.60 -16.88
C LYS A 258 6.25 -0.37 -17.77
N LEU A 259 6.69 0.76 -17.26
CA LEU A 259 6.58 2.06 -17.93
C LEU A 259 7.72 2.31 -18.92
N THR A 260 7.38 2.93 -20.04
CA THR A 260 8.32 3.47 -21.04
C THR A 260 7.76 4.78 -21.57
N GLY A 261 8.24 5.91 -21.06
CA GLY A 261 7.62 7.22 -21.31
C GLY A 261 6.18 7.26 -20.79
N ASP A 262 5.24 7.69 -21.62
CA ASP A 262 3.81 7.73 -21.31
C ASP A 262 3.05 6.49 -21.85
N LYS A 263 3.75 5.34 -21.86
CA LYS A 263 3.19 4.03 -22.21
C LYS A 263 3.53 3.02 -21.11
N ALA A 264 2.66 2.01 -20.95
CA ALA A 264 2.94 0.89 -20.04
C ALA A 264 2.62 -0.45 -20.70
N THR A 265 3.56 -1.40 -20.54
CA THR A 265 3.30 -2.81 -20.82
C THR A 265 2.63 -3.43 -19.59
N VAL A 266 1.44 -3.99 -19.77
CA VAL A 266 0.66 -4.65 -18.73
C VAL A 266 0.91 -6.15 -18.79
N THR A 267 1.29 -6.74 -17.65
CA THR A 267 1.45 -8.19 -17.48
C THR A 267 0.58 -8.66 -16.33
N VAL A 268 -0.30 -9.63 -16.58
CA VAL A 268 -1.15 -10.23 -15.54
C VAL A 268 -0.32 -11.23 -14.73
N LEU A 269 -0.29 -11.08 -13.41
CA LEU A 269 0.46 -11.91 -12.49
C LEU A 269 -0.41 -12.99 -11.81
N LYS A 270 -1.66 -12.65 -11.48
CA LYS A 270 -2.60 -13.54 -10.80
C LYS A 270 -4.03 -13.21 -11.21
N THR A 271 -4.87 -14.22 -11.37
CA THR A 271 -6.31 -14.11 -11.69
C THR A 271 -7.16 -14.88 -10.67
N GLY A 272 -8.48 -14.76 -10.78
CA GLY A 272 -9.43 -15.52 -9.98
C GLY A 272 -9.60 -14.99 -8.55
N LEU A 273 -9.25 -13.72 -8.30
CA LEU A 273 -9.44 -13.05 -7.02
C LEU A 273 -10.84 -12.41 -6.93
N GLN A 274 -11.41 -12.41 -5.72
CA GLN A 274 -12.70 -11.79 -5.46
C GLN A 274 -12.51 -10.35 -4.97
N ILE A 275 -12.57 -9.40 -5.92
CA ILE A 275 -12.42 -7.98 -5.63
C ILE A 275 -11.10 -7.70 -4.90
N PRO A 276 -9.94 -7.90 -5.56
CA PRO A 276 -8.66 -7.48 -5.01
C PRO A 276 -8.59 -5.95 -4.95
N THR A 277 -8.07 -5.40 -3.85
CA THR A 277 -8.10 -3.97 -3.57
C THR A 277 -6.73 -3.38 -3.26
N GLY A 278 -5.81 -4.18 -2.73
CA GLY A 278 -4.50 -3.67 -2.35
C GLY A 278 -3.36 -4.59 -2.76
N VAL A 279 -2.22 -3.99 -3.03
CA VAL A 279 -0.95 -4.68 -3.29
C VAL A 279 0.17 -4.07 -2.46
N ALA A 280 1.13 -4.89 -2.01
CA ALA A 280 2.33 -4.43 -1.31
C ALA A 280 3.53 -5.27 -1.76
N PRO A 281 4.32 -4.79 -2.74
CA PRO A 281 5.55 -5.46 -3.13
C PRO A 281 6.60 -5.33 -2.02
N MET A 282 7.33 -6.41 -1.78
CA MET A 282 8.42 -6.44 -0.82
C MET A 282 9.45 -7.49 -1.23
N GLY A 283 10.55 -7.05 -1.80
CA GLY A 283 11.60 -7.93 -2.32
C GLY A 283 11.07 -8.88 -3.41
N LYS A 284 11.11 -10.19 -3.16
CA LYS A 284 10.62 -11.20 -4.11
C LYS A 284 9.15 -11.61 -3.90
N THR A 285 8.39 -10.86 -3.11
CA THR A 285 6.99 -11.17 -2.81
C THR A 285 6.11 -9.97 -3.08
N LEU A 286 5.04 -10.19 -3.82
CA LEU A 286 3.95 -9.24 -3.93
C LEU A 286 2.79 -9.75 -3.06
N TRP A 287 2.47 -9.02 -2.02
CA TRP A 287 1.29 -9.27 -1.21
C TRP A 287 0.07 -8.66 -1.88
N ALA A 288 -1.06 -9.38 -1.90
CA ALA A 288 -2.31 -8.90 -2.49
C ALA A 288 -3.49 -9.21 -1.59
N SER A 289 -4.29 -8.21 -1.23
CA SER A 289 -5.51 -8.37 -0.44
C SER A 289 -6.71 -8.71 -1.33
N GLU A 290 -7.62 -9.52 -0.79
CA GLU A 290 -8.91 -9.86 -1.39
C GLU A 290 -10.03 -9.35 -0.49
N ALA A 291 -10.75 -8.33 -0.95
CA ALA A 291 -11.71 -7.62 -0.10
C ALA A 291 -13.12 -8.23 -0.08
N LYS A 292 -13.53 -8.94 -1.15
CA LYS A 292 -14.83 -9.63 -1.23
C LYS A 292 -16.05 -8.72 -0.97
N PHE A 293 -16.03 -7.46 -1.42
CA PHE A 293 -17.10 -6.48 -1.16
C PHE A 293 -18.48 -6.87 -1.69
N ASN A 294 -18.55 -7.83 -2.62
CA ASN A 294 -19.82 -8.40 -3.06
C ASN A 294 -20.62 -8.98 -1.89
N TYR A 295 -19.99 -9.65 -0.93
CA TYR A 295 -20.65 -10.19 0.27
C TYR A 295 -21.12 -9.09 1.24
N MET A 296 -20.44 -7.97 1.29
CA MET A 296 -20.86 -6.82 2.08
C MET A 296 -22.10 -6.15 1.47
N ARG A 297 -22.21 -6.17 0.12
CA ARG A 297 -23.33 -5.57 -0.63
C ARG A 297 -24.54 -6.49 -0.72
N ASP A 298 -24.32 -7.79 -0.77
CA ASP A 298 -25.37 -8.83 -0.83
C ASP A 298 -25.15 -9.91 0.22
N PRO A 299 -25.76 -9.80 1.39
CA PRO A 299 -25.67 -10.81 2.45
C PRO A 299 -26.18 -12.22 2.06
N LYS A 300 -26.97 -12.34 0.97
CA LYS A 300 -27.46 -13.64 0.46
C LYS A 300 -26.34 -14.50 -0.12
N LEU A 301 -25.20 -13.92 -0.45
CA LEU A 301 -24.02 -14.65 -0.91
C LEU A 301 -23.38 -15.52 0.19
N GLY A 302 -23.80 -15.36 1.46
CA GLY A 302 -23.35 -16.17 2.58
C GLY A 302 -22.12 -15.60 3.30
N ASN A 303 -21.29 -16.50 3.83
CA ASN A 303 -20.12 -16.12 4.65
C ASN A 303 -18.86 -15.88 3.78
N PRO A 304 -18.25 -14.69 3.77
CA PRO A 304 -17.04 -14.39 3.02
C PRO A 304 -15.75 -14.95 3.64
N ASN A 305 -15.81 -15.43 4.88
CA ASN A 305 -14.61 -15.86 5.61
C ASN A 305 -14.03 -17.20 5.08
N PRO A 306 -12.74 -17.43 5.24
CA PRO A 306 -11.75 -16.47 5.76
C PRO A 306 -11.36 -15.40 4.73
N PHE A 307 -10.94 -14.23 5.22
CA PHE A 307 -10.22 -13.24 4.40
C PHE A 307 -8.75 -13.63 4.29
N LYS A 308 -8.15 -13.39 3.12
CA LYS A 308 -6.77 -13.77 2.84
C LYS A 308 -5.98 -12.65 2.18
N VAL A 309 -4.68 -12.71 2.42
CA VAL A 309 -3.66 -11.99 1.66
C VAL A 309 -2.82 -13.04 0.95
N TYR A 310 -2.72 -12.91 -0.35
CA TYR A 310 -1.96 -13.83 -1.18
C TYR A 310 -0.49 -13.39 -1.29
N ALA A 311 0.41 -14.35 -1.11
CA ALA A 311 1.84 -14.16 -1.38
C ALA A 311 2.12 -14.59 -2.83
N ILE A 312 2.33 -13.63 -3.72
CA ILE A 312 2.62 -13.85 -5.13
C ILE A 312 4.13 -13.72 -5.33
N PRO A 313 4.84 -14.76 -5.78
CA PRO A 313 6.27 -14.67 -6.06
C PRO A 313 6.53 -13.67 -7.19
N LEU A 314 7.51 -12.80 -7.00
CA LEU A 314 8.07 -11.94 -8.04
C LEU A 314 9.34 -12.58 -8.62
N PRO A 315 9.60 -12.39 -9.92
CA PRO A 315 10.77 -12.96 -10.61
C PRO A 315 12.12 -12.46 -10.10
#